data_d1e659a5d633225de00b0d3cb1bd93c8
#
_entry.id   d1e659a5d633225de00b0d3cb1bd93c8
#
_cell.length_a   1.000
_cell.length_b   1.000
_cell.length_c   1.000
_cell.angle_alpha   90.00
_cell.angle_beta   90.00
_cell.angle_gamma   90.00
#
_symmetry.space_group_name_H-M   'P 1'
#
loop_
_entity.id
_entity.type
_entity.pdbx_description
1 polymer ?
#
loop_
_entity_poly.entity_id
_entity_poly.type
_entity_poly.pdbx_seq_one_letter_code
_entity_poly.pdbx_strand_id
1 'polypeptide(L)'
;EKSYYSNFGSVVDIAAPGANIYTTNLGGGYTNSHSGTSFSAPFVTAAAATVLMLDNTLTSKEVEDKIKDAAFPIVSNSGAEWCGAGILNYSAIYEEMLAPAPTFSQKSGAYNEVINLTANAENGYTIKYTTDNTIPTLTNGEVFEGTMTIDDSKSFVAVAINETGKSKYISLNYSVIYKADESDFEITAAGAVSSYSGEKTSFIVPDTINGITPVSVANNAFANSDIKVIQLPKTVKTLGKNAFNKCAKLTSITAQGVTKIGTFCFYSDTSLTNVDMPNVSVVNTSAFENCKKLETVNFNETVEELYPSAFEATGFKHAYFPNVYNFQDTFVNTPLISADLPLIYWASGAFSNCYALEHLYAPEIEKLANGAFNNCVKLTEFVKEGEYDLRNIQEVESGAFKGSYFKNIELPLPEKLEGSTFDSCHAEYIDIPNVKNFGSRTFYQCKELKHINMPNFVESYNTDYQNIFTDCFSLEELYLPNAVNLPAIFPSSEEENSKTMSLKFIYAPKAVTSERGFILCCGNLEWVYLPSIEYIGGLPTKVDFKLYLSD
;
A
#
# COMPACT_ATOMS: atom_id res chain seq x y z
N GLU A 1 8.90 -5.11 -20.71
CA GLU A 1 10.07 -5.71 -21.39
C GLU A 1 9.85 -5.83 -22.89
N LYS A 2 10.92 -5.61 -23.66
CA LYS A 2 10.90 -5.85 -25.11
C LYS A 2 10.87 -7.35 -25.39
N SER A 3 9.89 -7.83 -26.16
CA SER A 3 9.87 -9.22 -26.61
C SER A 3 11.07 -9.50 -27.56
N TYR A 4 11.66 -10.70 -27.48
CA TYR A 4 12.85 -11.07 -28.26
C TYR A 4 12.66 -11.01 -29.78
N TYR A 5 11.41 -11.08 -30.24
CA TYR A 5 11.02 -11.01 -31.66
C TYR A 5 10.71 -9.57 -32.13
N SER A 6 10.74 -8.58 -31.27
CA SER A 6 10.42 -7.18 -31.61
C SER A 6 11.62 -6.48 -32.25
N ASN A 7 11.36 -5.75 -33.33
CA ASN A 7 12.31 -4.78 -33.86
C ASN A 7 12.51 -3.60 -32.87
N PHE A 8 13.58 -2.85 -33.04
CA PHE A 8 13.93 -1.70 -32.23
C PHE A 8 14.81 -0.72 -33.01
N GLY A 9 14.97 0.49 -32.49
CA GLY A 9 15.79 1.54 -33.07
C GLY A 9 14.97 2.73 -33.56
N SER A 10 15.64 3.66 -34.23
CA SER A 10 15.08 4.97 -34.65
C SER A 10 13.93 4.92 -35.66
N VAL A 11 13.64 3.73 -36.18
CA VAL A 11 12.51 3.50 -37.09
C VAL A 11 11.23 3.06 -36.40
N VAL A 12 11.26 2.88 -35.10
CA VAL A 12 10.08 2.56 -34.28
C VAL A 12 9.44 3.86 -33.79
N ASP A 13 8.20 4.09 -34.15
CA ASP A 13 7.46 5.30 -33.76
C ASP A 13 6.85 5.19 -32.37
N ILE A 14 6.29 4.04 -32.04
CA ILE A 14 5.64 3.76 -30.75
C ILE A 14 5.60 2.25 -30.47
N ALA A 15 5.63 1.87 -29.21
CA ALA A 15 5.43 0.48 -28.76
C ALA A 15 3.99 0.26 -28.28
N ALA A 16 3.48 -0.94 -28.48
CA ALA A 16 2.17 -1.35 -27.96
C ALA A 16 2.21 -2.82 -27.47
N PRO A 17 1.28 -3.26 -26.61
CA PRO A 17 1.20 -4.64 -26.13
C PRO A 17 1.16 -5.63 -27.29
N GLY A 18 2.00 -6.66 -27.26
CA GLY A 18 2.09 -7.66 -28.33
C GLY A 18 2.42 -9.07 -27.82
N ALA A 19 2.42 -9.31 -26.52
CA ALA A 19 2.66 -10.61 -25.91
C ALA A 19 1.47 -11.04 -25.04
N ASN A 20 1.11 -12.32 -25.11
CA ASN A 20 -0.02 -12.90 -24.36
C ASN A 20 -1.34 -12.16 -24.58
N ILE A 21 -1.62 -11.79 -25.81
CA ILE A 21 -2.81 -11.01 -26.17
C ILE A 21 -4.05 -11.89 -26.13
N TYR A 22 -5.06 -11.44 -25.37
CA TYR A 22 -6.37 -12.08 -25.32
C TYR A 22 -7.15 -11.75 -26.59
N THR A 23 -7.40 -12.76 -27.41
CA THR A 23 -8.02 -12.60 -28.72
C THR A 23 -8.85 -13.82 -29.08
N THR A 24 -9.62 -13.72 -30.17
CA THR A 24 -10.42 -14.82 -30.74
C THR A 24 -9.52 -15.94 -31.25
N ASN A 25 -9.99 -17.19 -31.16
CA ASN A 25 -9.28 -18.37 -31.63
C ASN A 25 -10.00 -19.00 -32.86
N LEU A 26 -9.22 -19.65 -33.71
CA LEU A 26 -9.77 -20.41 -34.85
C LEU A 26 -10.61 -21.57 -34.30
N GLY A 27 -11.89 -21.61 -34.66
CA GLY A 27 -12.85 -22.61 -34.15
C GLY A 27 -13.79 -22.09 -33.06
N GLY A 28 -13.68 -20.81 -32.70
CA GLY A 28 -14.52 -20.12 -31.71
C GLY A 28 -13.88 -20.02 -30.33
N GLY A 29 -14.41 -19.10 -29.48
CA GLY A 29 -13.87 -18.79 -28.18
C GLY A 29 -12.70 -17.82 -28.22
N TYR A 30 -11.99 -17.72 -27.05
CA TYR A 30 -10.90 -16.79 -26.83
C TYR A 30 -9.66 -17.51 -26.28
N THR A 31 -8.49 -16.94 -26.53
CA THR A 31 -7.20 -17.42 -26.02
C THR A 31 -6.30 -16.25 -25.66
N ASN A 32 -5.36 -16.46 -24.73
CA ASN A 32 -4.32 -15.50 -24.36
C ASN A 32 -2.91 -15.99 -24.76
N SER A 33 -2.81 -16.97 -25.64
CA SER A 33 -1.52 -17.58 -26.02
C SER A 33 -0.87 -16.95 -27.26
N HIS A 34 -1.49 -15.95 -27.86
CA HIS A 34 -0.96 -15.31 -29.06
C HIS A 34 -0.02 -14.15 -28.74
N SER A 35 1.14 -14.15 -29.39
CA SER A 35 2.16 -13.11 -29.25
C SER A 35 2.78 -12.79 -30.61
N GLY A 36 3.09 -11.52 -30.82
CA GLY A 36 3.72 -11.02 -32.06
C GLY A 36 3.48 -9.53 -32.23
N THR A 37 4.36 -8.86 -32.99
CA THR A 37 4.19 -7.44 -33.33
C THR A 37 2.94 -7.18 -34.15
N SER A 38 2.43 -8.19 -34.88
CA SER A 38 1.14 -8.14 -35.59
C SER A 38 -0.07 -8.01 -34.65
N PHE A 39 0.06 -8.36 -33.37
CA PHE A 39 -0.95 -8.13 -32.35
C PHE A 39 -0.82 -6.74 -31.68
N SER A 40 0.34 -6.07 -31.80
CA SER A 40 0.53 -4.69 -31.34
C SER A 40 -0.08 -3.66 -32.28
N ALA A 41 0.00 -3.90 -33.60
CA ALA A 41 -0.49 -2.96 -34.63
C ALA A 41 -2.00 -2.62 -34.47
N PRO A 42 -2.92 -3.57 -34.21
CA PRO A 42 -4.32 -3.26 -33.98
C PRO A 42 -4.60 -2.29 -32.82
N PHE A 43 -3.79 -2.30 -31.76
CA PHE A 43 -3.96 -1.33 -30.68
C PHE A 43 -3.65 0.09 -31.12
N VAL A 44 -2.60 0.28 -31.94
CA VAL A 44 -2.27 1.59 -32.50
C VAL A 44 -3.32 2.03 -33.50
N THR A 45 -3.82 1.09 -34.32
CA THR A 45 -4.92 1.36 -35.27
C THR A 45 -6.19 1.78 -34.53
N ALA A 46 -6.54 1.11 -33.43
CA ALA A 46 -7.69 1.47 -32.62
C ALA A 46 -7.53 2.86 -32.00
N ALA A 47 -6.32 3.20 -31.53
CA ALA A 47 -6.01 4.54 -31.04
C ALA A 47 -6.20 5.60 -32.14
N ALA A 48 -5.67 5.38 -33.33
CA ALA A 48 -5.84 6.29 -34.47
C ALA A 48 -7.32 6.45 -34.85
N ALA A 49 -8.07 5.36 -34.90
CA ALA A 49 -9.51 5.40 -35.14
C ALA A 49 -10.26 6.20 -34.06
N THR A 50 -9.86 6.09 -32.80
CA THR A 50 -10.44 6.86 -31.69
C THR A 50 -10.14 8.36 -31.85
N VAL A 51 -8.92 8.73 -32.19
CA VAL A 51 -8.53 10.13 -32.45
C VAL A 51 -9.41 10.71 -33.56
N LEU A 52 -9.55 10.00 -34.68
CA LEU A 52 -10.38 10.43 -35.82
C LEU A 52 -11.89 10.42 -35.52
N MET A 53 -12.34 9.56 -34.62
CA MET A 53 -13.74 9.56 -34.17
C MET A 53 -14.06 10.80 -33.31
N LEU A 54 -13.10 11.28 -32.55
CA LEU A 54 -13.24 12.46 -31.71
C LEU A 54 -13.01 13.77 -32.47
N ASP A 55 -12.10 13.76 -33.47
CA ASP A 55 -11.86 14.88 -34.37
C ASP A 55 -11.47 14.37 -35.77
N ASN A 56 -12.43 14.35 -36.68
CA ASN A 56 -12.26 13.83 -38.05
C ASN A 56 -11.64 14.85 -39.03
N THR A 57 -11.26 16.04 -38.53
CA THR A 57 -10.59 17.07 -39.34
C THR A 57 -9.08 16.94 -39.36
N LEU A 58 -8.52 16.11 -38.48
CA LEU A 58 -7.08 15.93 -38.32
C LEU A 58 -6.46 15.20 -39.51
N THR A 59 -5.28 15.69 -39.89
CA THR A 59 -4.43 15.00 -40.89
C THR A 59 -3.78 13.75 -40.29
N SER A 60 -3.31 12.83 -41.14
CA SER A 60 -2.60 11.63 -40.65
C SER A 60 -1.41 11.95 -39.75
N LYS A 61 -0.71 13.05 -40.02
CA LYS A 61 0.43 13.49 -39.19
C LYS A 61 0.00 13.97 -37.82
N GLU A 62 -1.06 14.75 -37.73
CA GLU A 62 -1.62 15.21 -36.48
C GLU A 62 -2.17 14.06 -35.62
N VAL A 63 -2.77 13.05 -36.26
CA VAL A 63 -3.18 11.81 -35.55
C VAL A 63 -1.97 11.07 -34.96
N GLU A 64 -0.90 10.93 -35.76
CA GLU A 64 0.35 10.32 -35.34
C GLU A 64 0.97 11.07 -34.16
N ASP A 65 1.07 12.41 -34.27
CA ASP A 65 1.66 13.24 -33.23
C ASP A 65 0.87 13.13 -31.91
N LYS A 66 -0.45 13.20 -31.93
CA LYS A 66 -1.29 13.02 -30.75
C LYS A 66 -1.08 11.66 -30.07
N ILE A 67 -0.93 10.59 -30.83
CA ILE A 67 -0.68 9.26 -30.30
C ILE A 67 0.71 9.18 -29.64
N LYS A 68 1.71 9.81 -30.25
CA LYS A 68 3.09 9.85 -29.73
C LYS A 68 3.22 10.73 -28.51
N ASP A 69 2.60 11.91 -28.50
CA ASP A 69 2.67 12.87 -27.39
C ASP A 69 2.00 12.32 -26.12
N ALA A 70 0.96 11.49 -26.27
CA ALA A 70 0.27 10.83 -25.17
C ALA A 70 0.96 9.56 -24.66
N ALA A 71 2.02 9.06 -25.31
CA ALA A 71 2.66 7.79 -24.95
C ALA A 71 3.30 7.83 -23.56
N PHE A 72 3.26 6.72 -22.83
CA PHE A 72 4.06 6.55 -21.61
C PHE A 72 5.55 6.53 -21.95
N PRO A 73 6.35 7.49 -21.47
CA PRO A 73 7.78 7.46 -21.70
C PRO A 73 8.40 6.22 -21.03
N ILE A 74 9.30 5.54 -21.77
CA ILE A 74 10.08 4.46 -21.18
C ILE A 74 11.40 5.04 -20.70
N VAL A 75 11.58 5.07 -19.40
CA VAL A 75 12.86 5.37 -18.76
C VAL A 75 13.59 4.05 -18.61
N SER A 76 14.58 3.77 -19.48
CA SER A 76 15.45 2.60 -19.33
C SER A 76 16.89 3.03 -19.26
N ASN A 77 17.64 2.45 -18.34
CA ASN A 77 19.10 2.62 -18.22
C ASN A 77 19.89 2.04 -19.42
N SER A 78 19.19 1.46 -20.41
CA SER A 78 19.78 0.80 -21.58
C SER A 78 19.17 1.23 -22.92
N GLY A 79 18.81 2.50 -23.09
CA GLY A 79 18.48 3.12 -24.36
C GLY A 79 16.97 3.29 -24.62
N ALA A 80 16.49 4.49 -24.32
CA ALA A 80 15.14 4.98 -24.74
C ALA A 80 14.94 4.99 -26.27
N GLU A 81 15.99 4.71 -27.04
CA GLU A 81 15.96 4.67 -28.51
C GLU A 81 15.22 3.46 -29.08
N TRP A 82 14.68 2.55 -28.26
CA TRP A 82 14.20 1.26 -28.73
C TRP A 82 12.71 1.20 -29.03
N CYS A 83 11.92 2.15 -28.55
CA CYS A 83 10.46 2.10 -28.62
C CYS A 83 9.82 3.41 -29.10
N GLY A 84 10.58 4.27 -29.74
CA GLY A 84 10.09 5.56 -30.27
C GLY A 84 9.61 6.48 -29.13
N ALA A 85 8.40 7.03 -29.27
CA ALA A 85 7.81 7.94 -28.28
C ALA A 85 7.50 7.27 -26.92
N GLY A 86 7.45 5.94 -26.88
CA GLY A 86 7.13 5.20 -25.64
C GLY A 86 6.09 4.10 -25.85
N ILE A 87 5.37 3.73 -24.80
CA ILE A 87 4.27 2.74 -24.87
C ILE A 87 2.95 3.46 -25.10
N LEU A 88 2.15 2.95 -26.04
CA LEU A 88 0.81 3.44 -26.35
C LEU A 88 -0.03 3.61 -25.06
N ASN A 89 -0.49 4.83 -24.84
CA ASN A 89 -1.37 5.21 -23.73
C ASN A 89 -2.74 5.62 -24.24
N TYR A 90 -3.60 4.63 -24.44
CA TYR A 90 -4.94 4.85 -24.98
C TYR A 90 -5.79 5.78 -24.10
N SER A 91 -5.69 5.66 -22.78
CA SER A 91 -6.46 6.50 -21.85
C SER A 91 -6.07 7.98 -21.96
N ALA A 92 -4.77 8.28 -22.03
CA ALA A 92 -4.31 9.67 -22.17
C ALA A 92 -4.75 10.28 -23.50
N ILE A 93 -4.66 9.52 -24.60
CA ILE A 93 -5.15 9.97 -25.94
C ILE A 93 -6.63 10.36 -25.84
N TYR A 94 -7.45 9.50 -25.26
CA TYR A 94 -8.88 9.73 -25.14
C TYR A 94 -9.18 10.93 -24.24
N GLU A 95 -8.52 11.04 -23.07
CA GLU A 95 -8.74 12.12 -22.12
C GLU A 95 -8.26 13.48 -22.62
N GLU A 96 -7.15 13.55 -23.36
CA GLU A 96 -6.64 14.78 -23.93
C GLU A 96 -7.60 15.40 -24.96
N MET A 97 -8.30 14.55 -25.70
CA MET A 97 -9.23 14.98 -26.75
C MET A 97 -10.65 15.26 -26.24
N LEU A 98 -10.96 14.96 -25.01
CA LEU A 98 -12.25 15.33 -24.43
C LEU A 98 -12.32 16.83 -24.18
N ALA A 99 -13.46 17.44 -24.48
CA ALA A 99 -13.74 18.81 -24.08
C ALA A 99 -13.57 18.99 -22.54
N PRO A 100 -13.26 20.18 -22.06
CA PRO A 100 -13.20 20.44 -20.62
C PRO A 100 -14.48 20.02 -19.90
N ALA A 101 -14.34 19.54 -18.66
CA ALA A 101 -15.50 19.23 -17.84
C ALA A 101 -16.39 20.47 -17.64
N PRO A 102 -17.71 20.32 -17.45
CA PRO A 102 -18.56 21.45 -17.12
C PRO A 102 -18.11 22.11 -15.82
N THR A 103 -18.21 23.43 -15.75
CA THR A 103 -17.89 24.22 -14.57
C THR A 103 -19.15 24.58 -13.80
N PHE A 104 -19.04 24.67 -12.48
CA PHE A 104 -20.15 24.99 -11.59
C PHE A 104 -19.84 26.24 -10.77
N SER A 105 -20.88 27.02 -10.46
CA SER A 105 -20.78 28.28 -9.70
C SER A 105 -20.23 28.10 -8.29
N GLN A 106 -20.33 26.92 -7.72
CA GLN A 106 -19.79 26.55 -6.41
C GLN A 106 -18.96 25.28 -6.51
N LYS A 107 -17.90 25.18 -5.73
CA LYS A 107 -17.07 23.97 -5.61
C LYS A 107 -17.76 22.93 -4.72
N SER A 108 -17.39 21.66 -4.85
CA SER A 108 -17.76 20.65 -3.85
C SER A 108 -17.38 21.09 -2.44
N GLY A 109 -18.25 20.83 -1.46
CA GLY A 109 -17.98 21.22 -0.08
C GLY A 109 -19.22 21.27 0.80
N ALA A 110 -19.00 21.67 2.06
CA ALA A 110 -20.05 21.91 3.03
C ALA A 110 -20.39 23.41 3.06
N TYR A 111 -21.68 23.71 3.09
CA TYR A 111 -22.24 25.06 3.08
C TYR A 111 -23.21 25.22 4.26
N ASN A 112 -23.27 26.43 4.81
CA ASN A 112 -24.15 26.75 5.94
C ASN A 112 -25.48 27.40 5.52
N GLU A 113 -25.73 27.47 4.22
CA GLU A 113 -26.96 28.04 3.63
C GLU A 113 -27.34 27.26 2.37
N VAL A 114 -28.57 27.37 1.96
CA VAL A 114 -29.06 26.83 0.69
C VAL A 114 -28.27 27.46 -0.45
N ILE A 115 -27.72 26.65 -1.33
CA ILE A 115 -26.99 27.14 -2.50
C ILE A 115 -27.82 26.94 -3.77
N ASN A 116 -27.75 27.95 -4.65
CA ASN A 116 -28.30 27.88 -5.99
C ASN A 116 -27.16 27.68 -6.98
N LEU A 117 -27.01 26.45 -7.43
CA LEU A 117 -25.94 26.00 -8.28
C LEU A 117 -26.27 26.25 -9.74
N THR A 118 -25.43 26.98 -10.45
CA THR A 118 -25.48 27.12 -11.90
C THR A 118 -24.29 26.41 -12.53
N ALA A 119 -24.41 26.00 -13.79
CA ALA A 119 -23.36 25.30 -14.51
C ALA A 119 -23.16 25.90 -15.90
N ASN A 120 -21.90 25.81 -16.40
CA ASN A 120 -21.51 26.23 -17.74
C ASN A 120 -20.70 25.13 -18.43
N ALA A 121 -20.93 24.98 -19.72
CA ALA A 121 -20.15 24.14 -20.63
C ALA A 121 -19.82 24.95 -21.90
N GLU A 122 -18.96 24.40 -22.75
CA GLU A 122 -18.69 24.97 -24.08
C GLU A 122 -19.97 25.03 -24.92
N ASN A 123 -19.99 25.98 -25.86
CA ASN A 123 -21.13 26.15 -26.75
C ASN A 123 -21.44 24.87 -27.55
N GLY A 124 -22.72 24.53 -27.60
CA GLY A 124 -23.19 23.34 -28.31
C GLY A 124 -23.24 22.06 -27.48
N TYR A 125 -22.85 22.15 -26.19
CA TYR A 125 -22.97 21.03 -25.24
C TYR A 125 -24.13 21.22 -24.27
N THR A 126 -24.82 20.11 -23.99
CA THR A 126 -25.83 20.01 -22.93
C THR A 126 -25.20 19.36 -21.70
N ILE A 127 -25.36 19.96 -20.53
CA ILE A 127 -24.87 19.38 -19.28
C ILE A 127 -25.88 18.32 -18.80
N LYS A 128 -25.42 17.09 -18.62
CA LYS A 128 -26.21 16.01 -18.00
C LYS A 128 -25.55 15.55 -16.70
N TYR A 129 -26.35 15.07 -15.77
CA TYR A 129 -25.87 14.55 -14.49
C TYR A 129 -26.61 13.30 -14.05
N THR A 130 -25.97 12.50 -13.19
CA THR A 130 -26.53 11.33 -12.50
C THR A 130 -26.26 11.43 -11.00
N THR A 131 -27.12 10.84 -10.19
CA THR A 131 -27.00 10.82 -8.71
C THR A 131 -26.61 9.44 -8.16
N ASP A 132 -26.39 8.46 -9.02
CA ASP A 132 -26.03 7.07 -8.72
C ASP A 132 -24.54 6.75 -8.95
N ASN A 133 -23.71 7.77 -9.11
CA ASN A 133 -22.28 7.70 -9.44
C ASN A 133 -21.95 7.10 -10.82
N THR A 134 -22.93 6.86 -11.68
CA THR A 134 -22.65 6.50 -13.09
C THR A 134 -22.26 7.74 -13.90
N ILE A 135 -21.44 7.55 -14.94
CA ILE A 135 -21.13 8.65 -15.87
C ILE A 135 -22.32 8.86 -16.80
N PRO A 136 -22.89 10.09 -16.91
CA PRO A 136 -23.98 10.39 -17.84
C PRO A 136 -23.61 10.08 -19.30
N THR A 137 -24.64 9.72 -20.09
CA THR A 137 -24.55 9.45 -21.54
C THR A 137 -25.67 10.18 -22.27
N LEU A 138 -25.74 10.06 -23.61
CA LEU A 138 -26.87 10.62 -24.38
C LEU A 138 -28.23 10.07 -23.91
N THR A 139 -28.26 8.81 -23.49
CA THR A 139 -29.49 8.10 -23.11
C THR A 139 -29.69 7.96 -21.60
N ASN A 140 -28.67 8.28 -20.78
CA ASN A 140 -28.72 8.21 -19.32
C ASN A 140 -28.38 9.57 -18.69
N GLY A 141 -28.98 9.84 -17.55
CA GLY A 141 -28.78 11.07 -16.78
C GLY A 141 -29.81 12.16 -17.09
N GLU A 142 -30.03 13.01 -16.10
CA GLU A 142 -30.92 14.16 -16.18
C GLU A 142 -30.19 15.36 -16.81
N VAL A 143 -30.94 16.24 -17.49
CA VAL A 143 -30.39 17.48 -18.03
C VAL A 143 -30.30 18.53 -16.91
N PHE A 144 -29.13 19.19 -16.81
CA PHE A 144 -28.96 20.31 -15.91
C PHE A 144 -29.50 21.59 -16.58
N GLU A 145 -30.66 22.04 -16.15
CA GLU A 145 -31.33 23.22 -16.69
C GLU A 145 -31.33 24.37 -15.68
N GLY A 146 -30.79 25.52 -16.09
CA GLY A 146 -30.85 26.75 -15.33
C GLY A 146 -30.13 26.70 -13.98
N THR A 147 -30.87 26.49 -12.91
CA THR A 147 -30.34 26.52 -11.52
C THR A 147 -30.83 25.32 -10.74
N MET A 148 -29.90 24.61 -10.09
CA MET A 148 -30.21 23.53 -9.17
C MET A 148 -30.09 24.05 -7.73
N THR A 149 -31.19 23.98 -6.98
CA THR A 149 -31.18 24.29 -5.54
C THR A 149 -30.64 23.09 -4.76
N ILE A 150 -29.62 23.32 -3.93
CA ILE A 150 -29.07 22.35 -2.98
C ILE A 150 -29.44 22.85 -1.58
N ASP A 151 -30.38 22.18 -0.93
CA ASP A 151 -30.91 22.49 0.39
C ASP A 151 -30.60 21.38 1.41
N ASP A 152 -30.01 20.27 0.94
CA ASP A 152 -29.52 19.15 1.74
C ASP A 152 -28.25 18.57 1.05
N SER A 153 -27.75 17.47 1.56
CA SER A 153 -26.58 16.79 0.95
C SER A 153 -26.93 16.19 -0.42
N LYS A 154 -26.16 16.53 -1.43
CA LYS A 154 -26.35 16.04 -2.80
C LYS A 154 -25.01 15.73 -3.47
N SER A 155 -24.93 14.52 -4.00
CA SER A 155 -23.77 14.07 -4.79
C SER A 155 -24.22 13.74 -6.20
N PHE A 156 -23.43 14.14 -7.20
CA PHE A 156 -23.72 13.80 -8.59
C PHE A 156 -22.46 13.81 -9.46
N VAL A 157 -22.52 13.06 -10.55
CA VAL A 157 -21.53 13.08 -11.63
C VAL A 157 -22.12 13.86 -12.80
N ALA A 158 -21.34 14.81 -13.34
CA ALA A 158 -21.80 15.63 -14.47
C ALA A 158 -20.84 15.53 -15.65
N VAL A 159 -21.39 15.64 -16.84
CA VAL A 159 -20.67 15.70 -18.13
C VAL A 159 -21.37 16.68 -19.05
N ALA A 160 -20.61 17.40 -19.86
CA ALA A 160 -21.15 18.13 -21.01
C ALA A 160 -21.15 17.19 -22.23
N ILE A 161 -22.28 17.07 -22.93
CA ILE A 161 -22.46 16.11 -24.00
C ILE A 161 -23.24 16.70 -25.18
N ASN A 162 -22.87 16.32 -26.41
CA ASN A 162 -23.61 16.61 -27.63
C ASN A 162 -23.61 15.38 -28.55
N GLU A 163 -24.15 15.48 -29.76
CA GLU A 163 -24.23 14.36 -30.69
C GLU A 163 -22.85 13.86 -31.18
N THR A 164 -21.82 14.70 -31.12
CA THR A 164 -20.48 14.39 -31.64
C THR A 164 -19.48 13.96 -30.58
N GLY A 165 -19.77 14.19 -29.29
CA GLY A 165 -18.84 13.83 -28.25
C GLY A 165 -19.31 14.20 -26.84
N LYS A 166 -18.43 13.94 -25.86
CA LYS A 166 -18.63 14.30 -24.46
C LYS A 166 -17.37 14.98 -23.89
N SER A 167 -17.56 15.78 -22.85
CA SER A 167 -16.46 16.35 -22.07
C SER A 167 -15.86 15.33 -21.10
N LYS A 168 -14.77 15.71 -20.43
CA LYS A 168 -14.38 15.09 -19.17
C LYS A 168 -15.54 15.20 -18.18
N TYR A 169 -15.69 14.17 -17.33
CA TYR A 169 -16.69 14.22 -16.27
C TYR A 169 -16.15 14.94 -15.02
N ILE A 170 -17.04 15.42 -14.19
CA ILE A 170 -16.74 15.96 -12.87
C ILE A 170 -17.67 15.32 -11.83
N SER A 171 -17.10 14.89 -10.72
CA SER A 171 -17.87 14.41 -9.56
C SER A 171 -17.99 15.52 -8.53
N LEU A 172 -19.18 15.78 -8.08
CA LEU A 172 -19.51 16.88 -7.20
C LEU A 172 -20.27 16.40 -5.98
N ASN A 173 -19.85 16.86 -4.81
CA ASN A 173 -20.44 16.52 -3.53
C ASN A 173 -20.74 17.81 -2.76
N TYR A 174 -22.00 18.05 -2.48
CA TYR A 174 -22.48 19.18 -1.69
C TYR A 174 -23.14 18.69 -0.43
N SER A 175 -22.90 19.38 0.68
CA SER A 175 -23.55 19.15 1.95
C SER A 175 -24.00 20.50 2.49
N VAL A 176 -25.29 20.69 2.69
CA VAL A 176 -25.81 21.89 3.36
C VAL A 176 -25.98 21.54 4.83
N ILE A 177 -25.22 22.25 5.66
CA ILE A 177 -25.22 22.03 7.10
C ILE A 177 -25.58 23.33 7.81
N TYR A 178 -26.59 23.27 8.68
CA TYR A 178 -27.06 24.43 9.42
C TYR A 178 -26.43 24.50 10.80
N LYS A 179 -26.29 25.70 11.33
CA LYS A 179 -25.89 25.89 12.72
C LYS A 179 -26.92 25.18 13.63
N ALA A 180 -26.47 24.37 14.56
CA ALA A 180 -27.31 23.77 15.57
C ALA A 180 -27.68 24.80 16.65
N ASP A 181 -28.74 24.56 17.41
CA ASP A 181 -29.14 25.45 18.48
C ASP A 181 -28.21 25.29 19.68
N GLU A 182 -27.87 26.40 20.35
CA GLU A 182 -26.98 26.34 21.52
C GLU A 182 -27.53 25.47 22.66
N SER A 183 -28.88 25.45 22.80
CA SER A 183 -29.59 24.64 23.79
C SER A 183 -29.47 23.12 23.58
N ASP A 184 -29.06 22.68 22.38
CA ASP A 184 -28.83 21.27 22.08
C ASP A 184 -27.53 20.74 22.67
N PHE A 185 -26.68 21.63 23.19
CA PHE A 185 -25.36 21.25 23.69
C PHE A 185 -25.20 21.46 25.18
N GLU A 186 -24.46 20.56 25.81
CA GLU A 186 -23.84 20.82 27.10
C GLU A 186 -22.37 21.22 26.90
N ILE A 187 -21.95 22.25 27.65
CA ILE A 187 -20.58 22.74 27.64
C ILE A 187 -20.10 22.97 29.08
N THR A 188 -18.87 22.57 29.37
CA THR A 188 -18.26 22.83 30.69
C THR A 188 -17.80 24.28 30.79
N ALA A 189 -17.62 24.79 32.04
CA ALA A 189 -17.09 26.12 32.27
C ALA A 189 -15.67 26.34 31.63
N ALA A 190 -14.94 25.26 31.39
CA ALA A 190 -13.64 25.27 30.70
C ALA A 190 -13.75 25.27 29.16
N GLY A 191 -14.97 25.35 28.60
CA GLY A 191 -15.18 25.37 27.16
C GLY A 191 -15.11 23.99 26.46
N ALA A 192 -15.28 22.89 27.20
CA ALA A 192 -15.35 21.56 26.59
C ALA A 192 -16.81 21.21 26.27
N VAL A 193 -17.12 20.97 24.99
CA VAL A 193 -18.42 20.43 24.55
C VAL A 193 -18.55 19.00 25.07
N SER A 194 -19.51 18.73 25.94
CA SER A 194 -19.63 17.45 26.65
C SER A 194 -20.72 16.53 26.13
N SER A 195 -21.77 17.08 25.52
CA SER A 195 -22.85 16.30 24.88
C SER A 195 -23.61 17.11 23.85
N TYR A 196 -24.38 16.39 23.03
CA TYR A 196 -25.34 16.92 22.06
C TYR A 196 -26.64 16.11 22.14
N SER A 197 -27.76 16.79 22.31
CA SER A 197 -29.10 16.22 22.48
C SER A 197 -30.07 16.60 21.36
N GLY A 198 -29.63 17.39 20.35
CA GLY A 198 -30.45 17.83 19.24
C GLY A 198 -30.78 16.71 18.24
N GLU A 199 -31.80 16.95 17.41
CA GLU A 199 -32.26 15.98 16.40
C GLU A 199 -31.50 16.04 15.08
N LYS A 200 -30.73 17.13 14.82
CA LYS A 200 -29.96 17.29 13.59
C LYS A 200 -28.82 16.30 13.55
N THR A 201 -28.67 15.59 12.43
CA THR A 201 -27.55 14.67 12.22
C THR A 201 -26.41 15.29 11.38
N SER A 202 -26.65 16.46 10.78
CA SER A 202 -25.67 17.23 10.02
C SER A 202 -25.73 18.69 10.47
N PHE A 203 -24.65 19.19 11.09
CA PHE A 203 -24.70 20.54 11.69
C PHE A 203 -23.33 21.16 11.92
N ILE A 204 -23.34 22.50 12.09
CA ILE A 204 -22.24 23.32 12.57
C ILE A 204 -22.43 23.55 14.06
N VAL A 205 -21.42 23.25 14.86
CA VAL A 205 -21.39 23.59 16.29
C VAL A 205 -21.27 25.11 16.43
N PRO A 206 -22.12 25.78 17.27
CA PRO A 206 -22.05 27.21 17.46
C PRO A 206 -20.70 27.71 17.95
N ASP A 207 -20.33 28.96 17.58
CA ASP A 207 -19.08 29.61 18.04
C ASP A 207 -19.12 29.95 19.54
N THR A 208 -20.33 30.04 20.10
CA THR A 208 -20.61 30.16 21.53
C THR A 208 -21.75 29.21 21.88
N ILE A 209 -21.72 28.64 23.06
CA ILE A 209 -22.79 27.81 23.65
C ILE A 209 -23.06 28.36 25.05
N ASN A 210 -24.26 28.90 25.29
CA ASN A 210 -24.60 29.54 26.55
C ASN A 210 -23.59 30.60 26.99
N GLY A 211 -23.05 31.38 26.03
CA GLY A 211 -22.06 32.42 26.27
C GLY A 211 -20.62 31.91 26.49
N ILE A 212 -20.37 30.60 26.40
CA ILE A 212 -19.04 30.00 26.54
C ILE A 212 -18.52 29.61 25.15
N THR A 213 -17.26 29.98 24.83
CA THR A 213 -16.60 29.61 23.58
C THR A 213 -16.10 28.15 23.64
N PRO A 214 -16.50 27.27 22.71
CA PRO A 214 -15.96 25.92 22.61
C PRO A 214 -14.47 25.93 22.31
N VAL A 215 -13.65 25.26 23.14
CA VAL A 215 -12.20 25.13 22.95
C VAL A 215 -11.75 23.67 22.83
N SER A 216 -12.62 22.74 23.20
CA SER A 216 -12.38 21.29 23.06
C SER A 216 -13.69 20.52 22.95
N VAL A 217 -13.57 19.27 22.47
CA VAL A 217 -14.62 18.25 22.58
C VAL A 217 -14.21 17.31 23.73
N ALA A 218 -15.12 17.11 24.67
CA ALA A 218 -14.84 16.26 25.84
C ALA A 218 -14.77 14.76 25.48
N ASN A 219 -14.30 13.96 26.43
CA ASN A 219 -14.28 12.51 26.27
C ASN A 219 -15.70 11.98 26.09
N ASN A 220 -15.91 11.09 25.10
CA ASN A 220 -17.18 10.45 24.75
C ASN A 220 -18.32 11.41 24.34
N ALA A 221 -18.09 12.67 24.05
CA ALA A 221 -19.11 13.70 23.85
C ALA A 221 -20.15 13.32 22.77
N PHE A 222 -19.75 12.70 21.69
CA PHE A 222 -20.61 12.27 20.58
C PHE A 222 -20.55 10.75 20.35
N ALA A 223 -19.98 9.98 21.27
CA ALA A 223 -19.81 8.53 21.08
C ALA A 223 -21.16 7.83 20.83
N ASN A 224 -21.18 6.88 19.87
CA ASN A 224 -22.34 6.12 19.43
C ASN A 224 -23.51 6.98 18.89
N SER A 225 -23.26 8.21 18.45
CA SER A 225 -24.30 9.08 17.91
C SER A 225 -24.60 8.78 16.43
N ASP A 226 -25.77 9.24 15.98
CA ASP A 226 -26.23 9.16 14.59
C ASP A 226 -25.76 10.34 13.72
N ILE A 227 -24.78 11.11 14.17
CA ILE A 227 -24.22 12.25 13.44
C ILE A 227 -23.65 11.77 12.11
N LYS A 228 -23.96 12.51 11.03
CA LYS A 228 -23.48 12.26 9.67
C LYS A 228 -22.41 13.23 9.24
N VAL A 229 -22.62 14.53 9.50
CA VAL A 229 -21.69 15.59 9.15
C VAL A 229 -21.58 16.57 10.31
N ILE A 230 -20.38 16.92 10.71
CA ILE A 230 -20.14 17.90 11.76
C ILE A 230 -19.03 18.87 11.38
N GLN A 231 -19.27 20.17 11.62
CA GLN A 231 -18.24 21.20 11.56
C GLN A 231 -18.05 21.82 12.95
N LEU A 232 -16.80 21.84 13.41
CA LEU A 232 -16.42 22.43 14.68
C LEU A 232 -15.86 23.85 14.49
N PRO A 233 -16.09 24.77 15.46
CA PRO A 233 -15.49 26.09 15.45
C PRO A 233 -13.95 26.01 15.42
N LYS A 234 -13.29 27.01 14.81
CA LYS A 234 -11.81 27.09 14.77
C LYS A 234 -11.15 27.26 16.14
N THR A 235 -11.95 27.63 17.16
CA THR A 235 -11.52 27.73 18.55
C THR A 235 -11.25 26.36 19.20
N VAL A 236 -11.90 25.29 18.70
CA VAL A 236 -11.69 23.92 19.21
C VAL A 236 -10.29 23.44 18.81
N LYS A 237 -9.48 23.10 19.83
CA LYS A 237 -8.07 22.67 19.69
C LYS A 237 -7.86 21.18 19.91
N THR A 238 -8.72 20.55 20.70
CA THR A 238 -8.54 19.14 21.05
C THR A 238 -9.84 18.35 20.94
N LEU A 239 -9.72 17.12 20.45
CA LEU A 239 -10.77 16.12 20.51
C LEU A 239 -10.43 15.12 21.60
N GLY A 240 -11.37 14.89 22.52
CA GLY A 240 -11.18 14.01 23.67
C GLY A 240 -11.14 12.52 23.30
N LYS A 241 -10.78 11.69 24.29
CA LYS A 241 -10.82 10.23 24.16
C LYS A 241 -12.25 9.77 23.78
N ASN A 242 -12.36 8.88 22.79
CA ASN A 242 -13.64 8.35 22.31
C ASN A 242 -14.64 9.44 21.84
N ALA A 243 -14.24 10.65 21.53
CA ALA A 243 -15.17 11.77 21.30
C ALA A 243 -16.25 11.45 20.25
N PHE A 244 -15.92 10.71 19.20
CA PHE A 244 -16.82 10.25 18.13
C PHE A 244 -16.85 8.71 18.01
N ASN A 245 -16.30 7.97 18.97
CA ASN A 245 -16.20 6.52 18.93
C ASN A 245 -17.51 5.85 18.49
N LYS A 246 -17.46 4.99 17.47
CA LYS A 246 -18.61 4.25 16.91
C LYS A 246 -19.75 5.13 16.38
N CYS A 247 -19.46 6.31 15.84
CA CYS A 247 -20.40 7.09 15.05
C CYS A 247 -20.53 6.48 13.65
N ALA A 248 -21.16 5.32 13.54
CA ALA A 248 -21.20 4.51 12.32
C ALA A 248 -21.80 5.22 11.08
N LYS A 249 -22.54 6.33 11.29
CA LYS A 249 -23.12 7.15 10.23
C LYS A 249 -22.28 8.38 9.89
N LEU A 250 -21.24 8.71 10.67
CA LEU A 250 -20.38 9.86 10.43
C LEU A 250 -19.61 9.68 9.12
N THR A 251 -19.84 10.58 8.17
CA THR A 251 -19.19 10.58 6.86
C THR A 251 -18.16 11.68 6.72
N SER A 252 -18.36 12.82 7.40
CA SER A 252 -17.48 13.99 7.26
C SER A 252 -17.36 14.77 8.56
N ILE A 253 -16.15 15.19 8.85
CA ILE A 253 -15.82 16.14 9.92
C ILE A 253 -14.88 17.23 9.41
N THR A 254 -15.25 18.50 9.67
CA THR A 254 -14.39 19.67 9.46
C THR A 254 -14.05 20.30 10.80
N ALA A 255 -12.76 20.36 11.13
CA ALA A 255 -12.31 20.87 12.43
C ALA A 255 -10.95 21.58 12.29
N GLN A 256 -10.95 22.70 11.58
CA GLN A 256 -9.74 23.44 11.17
C GLN A 256 -8.89 23.99 12.32
N GLY A 257 -9.44 24.07 13.54
CA GLY A 257 -8.71 24.54 14.72
C GLY A 257 -7.97 23.45 15.46
N VAL A 258 -8.33 22.16 15.22
CA VAL A 258 -7.84 21.01 15.99
C VAL A 258 -6.37 20.75 15.71
N THR A 259 -5.61 20.59 16.80
CA THR A 259 -4.18 20.24 16.78
C THR A 259 -3.92 18.85 17.37
N LYS A 260 -4.86 18.32 18.17
CA LYS A 260 -4.71 17.02 18.83
C LYS A 260 -5.97 16.18 18.77
N ILE A 261 -5.84 14.93 18.31
CA ILE A 261 -6.90 13.92 18.27
C ILE A 261 -6.66 12.91 19.38
N GLY A 262 -7.69 12.67 20.21
CA GLY A 262 -7.62 11.78 21.37
C GLY A 262 -7.64 10.29 21.00
N THR A 263 -7.24 9.45 21.96
CA THR A 263 -7.27 7.98 21.84
C THR A 263 -8.67 7.47 21.50
N PHE A 264 -8.77 6.55 20.53
CA PHE A 264 -10.04 5.98 20.03
C PHE A 264 -11.07 7.02 19.56
N CYS A 265 -10.64 8.23 19.16
CA CYS A 265 -11.56 9.34 18.90
C CYS A 265 -12.60 8.99 17.84
N PHE A 266 -12.22 8.37 16.73
CA PHE A 266 -13.07 7.93 15.62
C PHE A 266 -13.08 6.40 15.46
N TYR A 267 -12.76 5.66 16.51
CA TYR A 267 -12.68 4.20 16.47
C TYR A 267 -13.99 3.59 15.94
N SER A 268 -13.88 2.80 14.87
CA SER A 268 -15.02 2.11 14.21
C SER A 268 -16.06 3.06 13.60
N ASP A 269 -15.67 4.24 13.14
CA ASP A 269 -16.52 5.13 12.33
C ASP A 269 -16.48 4.65 10.87
N THR A 270 -17.19 3.56 10.62
CA THR A 270 -17.09 2.77 9.38
C THR A 270 -17.58 3.48 8.11
N SER A 271 -18.28 4.60 8.25
CA SER A 271 -18.75 5.45 7.14
C SER A 271 -17.86 6.67 6.90
N LEU A 272 -16.90 6.96 7.78
CA LEU A 272 -16.05 8.14 7.70
C LEU A 272 -15.19 8.10 6.41
N THR A 273 -15.33 9.17 5.60
CA THR A 273 -14.60 9.32 4.33
C THR A 273 -13.83 10.63 4.24
N ASN A 274 -14.28 11.66 4.94
CA ASN A 274 -13.70 13.00 4.87
C ASN A 274 -13.32 13.53 6.25
N VAL A 275 -12.04 13.81 6.45
CA VAL A 275 -11.46 14.41 7.66
C VAL A 275 -10.67 15.64 7.23
N ASP A 276 -11.21 16.83 7.52
CA ASP A 276 -10.57 18.12 7.22
C ASP A 276 -10.08 18.80 8.50
N MET A 277 -8.82 18.55 8.85
CA MET A 277 -8.15 19.02 10.07
C MET A 277 -6.71 19.46 9.78
N PRO A 278 -6.49 20.53 9.01
CA PRO A 278 -5.17 20.87 8.46
C PRO A 278 -4.10 21.26 9.48
N ASN A 279 -4.46 21.40 10.74
CA ASN A 279 -3.53 21.83 11.80
C ASN A 279 -3.20 20.71 12.82
N VAL A 280 -3.60 19.47 12.55
CA VAL A 280 -3.33 18.34 13.46
C VAL A 280 -1.84 18.04 13.48
N SER A 281 -1.26 18.03 14.68
CA SER A 281 0.13 17.64 14.92
C SER A 281 0.25 16.32 15.73
N VAL A 282 -0.80 15.94 16.47
CA VAL A 282 -0.80 14.73 17.29
C VAL A 282 -2.02 13.88 17.03
N VAL A 283 -1.81 12.62 16.64
CA VAL A 283 -2.86 11.60 16.46
C VAL A 283 -2.61 10.47 17.45
N ASN A 284 -3.48 10.33 18.46
CA ASN A 284 -3.29 9.34 19.51
C ASN A 284 -3.70 7.91 19.09
N THR A 285 -3.38 6.97 19.98
CA THR A 285 -3.58 5.52 19.79
C THR A 285 -4.98 5.20 19.28
N SER A 286 -5.04 4.38 18.21
CA SER A 286 -6.28 3.88 17.61
C SER A 286 -7.28 4.97 17.21
N ALA A 287 -6.82 6.19 16.94
CA ALA A 287 -7.71 7.33 16.70
C ALA A 287 -8.68 7.11 15.54
N PHE A 288 -8.23 6.44 14.46
CA PHE A 288 -9.04 6.10 13.28
C PHE A 288 -9.13 4.59 13.02
N GLU A 289 -8.78 3.76 13.99
CA GLU A 289 -8.82 2.31 13.84
C GLU A 289 -10.21 1.84 13.40
N ASN A 290 -10.27 0.95 12.40
CA ASN A 290 -11.49 0.44 11.78
C ASN A 290 -12.35 1.49 11.02
N CYS A 291 -11.83 2.65 10.65
CA CYS A 291 -12.48 3.58 9.73
C CYS A 291 -12.33 3.09 8.28
N LYS A 292 -13.03 2.01 7.91
CA LYS A 292 -12.79 1.22 6.69
C LYS A 292 -12.95 1.97 5.37
N LYS A 293 -13.67 3.10 5.35
CA LYS A 293 -13.88 3.93 4.16
C LYS A 293 -12.95 5.14 4.12
N LEU A 294 -12.13 5.37 5.15
CA LEU A 294 -11.22 6.49 5.20
C LEU A 294 -9.97 6.19 4.36
N GLU A 295 -9.91 6.74 3.16
CA GLU A 295 -8.80 6.54 2.21
C GLU A 295 -7.72 7.61 2.34
N THR A 296 -8.06 8.80 2.83
CA THR A 296 -7.13 9.93 3.03
C THR A 296 -7.58 10.81 4.19
N VAL A 297 -6.65 11.61 4.71
CA VAL A 297 -6.91 12.67 5.68
C VAL A 297 -6.27 13.97 5.22
N ASN A 298 -6.87 15.13 5.53
CA ASN A 298 -6.27 16.43 5.26
C ASN A 298 -5.62 16.97 6.54
N PHE A 299 -4.32 16.66 6.72
CA PHE A 299 -3.51 17.13 7.85
C PHE A 299 -2.40 18.11 7.43
N ASN A 300 -2.38 18.60 6.16
CA ASN A 300 -1.42 19.58 5.63
C ASN A 300 0.04 19.34 6.06
N GLU A 301 0.47 18.09 6.16
CA GLU A 301 1.86 17.74 6.54
C GLU A 301 2.26 18.19 7.95
N THR A 302 1.30 18.51 8.82
CA THR A 302 1.58 19.05 10.17
C THR A 302 1.76 17.97 11.24
N VAL A 303 1.48 16.71 10.91
CA VAL A 303 1.58 15.60 11.89
C VAL A 303 3.03 15.32 12.21
N GLU A 304 3.35 15.40 13.50
CA GLU A 304 4.66 15.09 14.09
C GLU A 304 4.62 13.82 14.95
N GLU A 305 3.48 13.53 15.59
CA GLU A 305 3.29 12.39 16.47
C GLU A 305 2.13 11.51 16.03
N LEU A 306 2.43 10.28 15.62
CA LEU A 306 1.47 9.20 15.41
C LEU A 306 1.68 8.12 16.48
N TYR A 307 0.62 7.85 17.23
CA TYR A 307 0.63 6.82 18.26
C TYR A 307 0.11 5.47 17.69
N PRO A 308 0.36 4.35 18.40
CA PRO A 308 0.08 3.01 17.88
C PRO A 308 -1.33 2.82 17.32
N SER A 309 -1.43 2.06 16.22
CA SER A 309 -2.70 1.69 15.55
C SER A 309 -3.53 2.88 15.06
N ALA A 310 -2.93 4.07 14.89
CA ALA A 310 -3.68 5.30 14.58
C ALA A 310 -4.57 5.15 13.33
N PHE A 311 -4.14 4.39 12.32
CA PHE A 311 -4.86 4.13 11.06
C PHE A 311 -5.04 2.63 10.77
N GLU A 312 -4.95 1.76 11.79
CA GLU A 312 -5.15 0.33 11.63
C GLU A 312 -6.53 0.02 11.02
N ALA A 313 -6.57 -0.89 10.06
CA ALA A 313 -7.77 -1.34 9.36
C ALA A 313 -8.61 -0.20 8.75
N THR A 314 -7.95 0.87 8.31
CA THR A 314 -8.57 1.94 7.49
C THR A 314 -8.56 1.58 6.01
N GLY A 315 -9.16 2.44 5.18
CA GLY A 315 -9.17 2.34 3.72
C GLY A 315 -7.96 2.99 3.03
N PHE A 316 -6.92 3.39 3.75
CA PHE A 316 -5.76 4.09 3.21
C PHE A 316 -5.09 3.32 2.07
N LYS A 317 -4.92 3.99 0.93
CA LYS A 317 -4.19 3.48 -0.25
C LYS A 317 -2.83 4.12 -0.41
N HIS A 318 -2.69 5.38 0.01
CA HIS A 318 -1.46 6.15 -0.11
C HIS A 318 -1.23 6.90 1.20
N ALA A 319 -0.04 6.74 1.78
CA ALA A 319 0.35 7.41 3.03
C ALA A 319 1.48 8.40 2.77
N TYR A 320 1.33 9.64 3.26
CA TYR A 320 2.36 10.67 3.23
C TYR A 320 2.43 11.36 4.59
N PHE A 321 3.51 11.09 5.34
CA PHE A 321 3.74 11.65 6.67
C PHE A 321 5.20 12.10 6.80
N PRO A 322 5.54 13.29 6.24
CA PRO A 322 6.92 13.72 6.08
C PRO A 322 7.65 14.06 7.37
N ASN A 323 6.93 14.28 8.48
CA ASN A 323 7.51 14.73 9.75
C ASN A 323 7.42 13.69 10.87
N VAL A 324 7.00 12.46 10.57
CA VAL A 324 6.86 11.39 11.57
C VAL A 324 8.09 10.48 11.56
N TYR A 325 8.66 10.22 12.74
CA TYR A 325 9.88 9.41 12.91
C TYR A 325 9.62 7.94 13.24
N ASN A 326 8.49 7.63 13.87
CA ASN A 326 8.21 6.29 14.39
C ASN A 326 6.80 5.85 14.03
N PHE A 327 6.69 4.62 13.53
CA PHE A 327 5.40 3.96 13.31
C PHE A 327 5.32 2.66 14.11
N GLN A 328 4.23 2.53 14.87
CA GLN A 328 3.90 1.29 15.57
C GLN A 328 2.48 0.88 15.20
N ASP A 329 2.34 -0.30 14.57
CA ASP A 329 1.07 -0.90 14.13
C ASP A 329 0.18 0.06 13.31
N THR A 330 0.77 1.10 12.72
CA THR A 330 0.03 2.28 12.21
C THR A 330 -0.90 1.95 11.07
N PHE A 331 -0.45 1.14 10.10
CA PHE A 331 -1.22 0.78 8.90
C PHE A 331 -1.56 -0.72 8.84
N VAL A 332 -1.53 -1.42 9.96
CA VAL A 332 -1.90 -2.84 10.01
C VAL A 332 -3.26 -3.07 9.35
N ASN A 333 -3.34 -4.11 8.51
CA ASN A 333 -4.58 -4.51 7.81
C ASN A 333 -5.17 -3.41 6.88
N THR A 334 -4.36 -2.52 6.33
CA THR A 334 -4.81 -1.53 5.35
C THR A 334 -4.58 -1.98 3.90
N PRO A 335 -5.38 -1.51 2.92
CA PRO A 335 -5.14 -1.74 1.49
C PRO A 335 -4.07 -0.81 0.91
N LEU A 336 -3.04 -0.47 1.71
CA LEU A 336 -1.98 0.48 1.35
C LEU A 336 -1.25 0.00 0.10
N ILE A 337 -1.10 0.89 -0.89
CA ILE A 337 -0.38 0.65 -2.15
C ILE A 337 0.98 1.31 -2.10
N SER A 338 1.05 2.54 -1.54
CA SER A 338 2.31 3.26 -1.40
C SER A 338 2.39 4.03 -0.09
N ALA A 339 3.62 4.17 0.42
CA ALA A 339 3.94 5.03 1.56
C ALA A 339 5.19 5.86 1.29
N ASP A 340 5.11 7.15 1.57
CA ASP A 340 6.20 8.12 1.48
C ASP A 340 6.47 8.71 2.87
N LEU A 341 7.56 8.28 3.49
CA LEU A 341 7.88 8.45 4.90
C LEU A 341 9.36 8.86 5.08
N PRO A 342 9.73 10.06 4.62
CA PRO A 342 11.14 10.44 4.46
C PRO A 342 11.96 10.47 5.76
N LEU A 343 11.32 10.61 6.92
CA LEU A 343 11.99 10.70 8.22
C LEU A 343 11.76 9.49 9.13
N ILE A 344 11.09 8.45 8.64
CA ILE A 344 10.86 7.26 9.48
C ILE A 344 12.19 6.62 9.85
N TYR A 345 12.42 6.47 11.15
CA TYR A 345 13.60 5.80 11.72
C TYR A 345 13.27 4.38 12.18
N TRP A 346 12.09 4.18 12.75
CA TRP A 346 11.66 2.93 13.34
C TRP A 346 10.25 2.53 12.90
N ALA A 347 10.11 1.27 12.42
CA ALA A 347 8.84 0.65 12.06
C ALA A 347 8.65 -0.63 12.88
N SER A 348 7.62 -0.65 13.73
CA SER A 348 7.21 -1.83 14.51
C SER A 348 5.81 -2.24 14.09
N GLY A 349 5.65 -3.42 13.48
CA GLY A 349 4.37 -3.89 12.97
C GLY A 349 3.69 -3.00 11.92
N ALA A 350 4.34 -1.91 11.53
CA ALA A 350 3.73 -0.74 10.89
C ALA A 350 2.97 -1.05 9.61
N PHE A 351 3.43 -2.03 8.82
CA PHE A 351 2.83 -2.43 7.53
C PHE A 351 2.34 -3.88 7.55
N SER A 352 2.17 -4.48 8.73
CA SER A 352 1.71 -5.86 8.85
C SER A 352 0.37 -6.06 8.14
N ASN A 353 0.30 -7.08 7.27
CA ASN A 353 -0.86 -7.39 6.43
C ASN A 353 -1.25 -6.28 5.43
N CYS A 354 -0.33 -5.42 5.02
CA CYS A 354 -0.52 -4.52 3.89
C CYS A 354 -0.33 -5.29 2.58
N TYR A 355 -1.28 -6.16 2.24
CA TYR A 355 -1.18 -7.08 1.08
C TYR A 355 -1.05 -6.38 -0.27
N ALA A 356 -1.41 -5.10 -0.37
CA ALA A 356 -1.37 -4.31 -1.60
C ALA A 356 -0.15 -3.40 -1.70
N LEU A 357 0.70 -3.31 -0.66
CA LEU A 357 1.84 -2.41 -0.62
C LEU A 357 2.86 -2.80 -1.70
N GLU A 358 3.09 -1.91 -2.65
CA GLU A 358 4.02 -2.07 -3.77
C GLU A 358 5.21 -1.12 -3.68
N HIS A 359 5.01 0.08 -3.07
CA HIS A 359 6.02 1.14 -3.03
C HIS A 359 6.18 1.68 -1.61
N LEU A 360 7.41 1.69 -1.13
CA LEU A 360 7.78 2.30 0.15
C LEU A 360 9.01 3.19 -0.04
N TYR A 361 8.87 4.47 0.28
CA TYR A 361 9.98 5.42 0.39
C TYR A 361 10.25 5.68 1.87
N ALA A 362 11.36 5.18 2.39
CA ALA A 362 11.73 5.25 3.80
C ALA A 362 13.26 5.29 3.96
N PRO A 363 13.93 6.37 3.50
CA PRO A 363 15.40 6.42 3.39
C PRO A 363 16.13 6.38 4.74
N GLU A 364 15.50 6.88 5.79
CA GLU A 364 16.11 6.99 7.13
C GLU A 364 15.79 5.79 8.03
N ILE A 365 15.17 4.72 7.48
CA ILE A 365 14.78 3.58 8.30
C ILE A 365 16.00 2.75 8.72
N GLU A 366 16.20 2.61 10.03
CA GLU A 366 17.32 1.84 10.61
C GLU A 366 16.86 0.68 11.46
N LYS A 367 15.59 0.67 11.90
CA LYS A 367 15.08 -0.35 12.82
C LYS A 367 13.73 -0.91 12.38
N LEU A 368 13.69 -2.25 12.25
CA LEU A 368 12.49 -3.03 11.96
C LEU A 368 12.13 -3.92 13.15
N ALA A 369 10.90 -3.84 13.61
CA ALA A 369 10.45 -4.57 14.78
C ALA A 369 9.07 -5.24 14.56
N ASN A 370 8.82 -6.28 15.33
CA ASN A 370 7.49 -6.90 15.51
C ASN A 370 6.69 -7.12 14.21
N GLY A 371 7.32 -7.71 13.19
CA GLY A 371 6.62 -8.02 11.94
C GLY A 371 6.36 -6.80 11.06
N ALA A 372 7.29 -5.84 10.99
CA ALA A 372 7.14 -4.59 10.22
C ALA A 372 6.60 -4.80 8.81
N PHE A 373 7.05 -5.84 8.08
CA PHE A 373 6.61 -6.21 6.73
C PHE A 373 5.92 -7.58 6.67
N ASN A 374 5.36 -8.03 7.78
CA ASN A 374 4.65 -9.30 7.83
C ASN A 374 3.53 -9.33 6.79
N ASN A 375 3.56 -10.35 5.90
CA ASN A 375 2.58 -10.54 4.82
C ASN A 375 2.45 -9.35 3.83
N CYS A 376 3.48 -8.55 3.61
CA CYS A 376 3.52 -7.57 2.52
C CYS A 376 3.81 -8.29 1.20
N VAL A 377 2.79 -8.95 0.63
CA VAL A 377 2.98 -9.90 -0.49
C VAL A 377 3.30 -9.24 -1.84
N LYS A 378 3.06 -7.94 -1.98
CA LYS A 378 3.38 -7.21 -3.22
C LYS A 378 4.65 -6.37 -3.12
N LEU A 379 5.17 -6.14 -1.93
CA LEU A 379 6.41 -5.43 -1.73
C LEU A 379 7.59 -6.39 -2.01
N THR A 380 8.07 -6.37 -3.25
CA THR A 380 9.11 -7.29 -3.75
C THR A 380 10.50 -6.70 -3.77
N GLU A 381 10.62 -5.39 -3.70
CA GLU A 381 11.87 -4.64 -3.63
C GLU A 381 11.65 -3.27 -2.95
N PHE A 382 12.68 -2.71 -2.33
CA PHE A 382 12.69 -1.31 -1.94
C PHE A 382 12.96 -0.44 -3.16
N VAL A 383 12.30 0.71 -3.26
CA VAL A 383 12.17 1.52 -4.47
C VAL A 383 13.47 1.80 -5.22
N LYS A 384 13.36 1.81 -6.53
CA LYS A 384 14.37 1.66 -7.55
C LYS A 384 15.14 2.93 -7.94
N GLU A 385 14.79 4.11 -7.50
CA GLU A 385 15.47 5.36 -7.91
C GLU A 385 16.12 6.05 -6.74
N GLY A 386 17.43 5.85 -6.62
CA GLY A 386 18.31 6.65 -5.78
C GLY A 386 18.51 6.12 -4.37
N GLU A 387 19.16 4.98 -4.23
CA GLU A 387 19.97 4.65 -3.06
C GLU A 387 19.26 4.17 -1.77
N TYR A 388 18.02 3.71 -1.83
CA TYR A 388 17.36 3.20 -0.62
C TYR A 388 17.22 1.68 -0.70
N ASP A 389 17.97 1.02 0.14
CA ASP A 389 17.89 -0.43 0.31
C ASP A 389 17.94 -0.78 1.80
N LEU A 390 17.77 -2.05 2.08
CA LEU A 390 17.82 -2.58 3.44
C LEU A 390 19.21 -2.45 4.09
N ARG A 391 20.24 -1.94 3.39
CA ARG A 391 21.63 -1.87 3.89
C ARG A 391 21.82 -0.90 5.05
N ASN A 392 20.88 0.05 5.25
CA ASN A 392 20.92 0.96 6.40
C ASN A 392 20.29 0.36 7.67
N ILE A 393 19.61 -0.79 7.57
CA ILE A 393 18.98 -1.43 8.70
C ILE A 393 20.04 -1.94 9.68
N GLN A 394 20.00 -1.42 10.91
CA GLN A 394 20.93 -1.75 12.00
C GLN A 394 20.33 -2.81 12.94
N GLU A 395 19.02 -2.75 13.18
CA GLU A 395 18.32 -3.65 14.10
C GLU A 395 17.12 -4.32 13.43
N VAL A 396 17.03 -5.64 13.59
CA VAL A 396 15.93 -6.45 13.05
C VAL A 396 15.39 -7.35 14.15
N GLU A 397 14.16 -7.07 14.57
CA GLU A 397 13.46 -7.81 15.60
C GLU A 397 12.57 -8.93 15.04
N SER A 398 11.84 -9.60 15.92
CA SER A 398 11.03 -10.77 15.61
C SER A 398 10.05 -10.54 14.46
N GLY A 399 10.01 -11.46 13.50
CA GLY A 399 9.03 -11.52 12.43
C GLY A 399 9.09 -10.38 11.41
N ALA A 400 10.14 -9.54 11.40
CA ALA A 400 10.21 -8.33 10.57
C ALA A 400 9.88 -8.57 9.08
N PHE A 401 10.31 -9.70 8.52
CA PHE A 401 10.08 -10.10 7.12
C PHE A 401 9.21 -11.35 6.99
N LYS A 402 8.49 -11.72 8.04
CA LYS A 402 7.66 -12.92 8.04
C LYS A 402 6.62 -12.88 6.91
N GLY A 403 6.55 -13.95 6.10
CA GLY A 403 5.60 -14.05 4.99
C GLY A 403 5.78 -12.96 3.91
N SER A 404 6.92 -12.27 3.87
CA SER A 404 7.21 -11.25 2.85
C SER A 404 7.65 -11.88 1.53
N TYR A 405 7.56 -11.11 0.43
CA TYR A 405 7.86 -11.55 -0.94
C TYR A 405 9.07 -10.86 -1.56
N PHE A 406 9.95 -10.27 -0.75
CA PHE A 406 11.25 -9.77 -1.24
C PHE A 406 12.03 -10.91 -1.91
N LYS A 407 12.53 -10.68 -3.13
CA LYS A 407 13.33 -11.68 -3.85
C LYS A 407 14.75 -11.79 -3.30
N ASN A 408 15.33 -10.65 -2.98
CA ASN A 408 16.66 -10.54 -2.40
C ASN A 408 16.59 -9.68 -1.15
N ILE A 409 17.24 -10.12 -0.08
CA ILE A 409 17.35 -9.38 1.18
C ILE A 409 18.82 -9.24 1.54
N GLU A 410 19.31 -8.00 1.60
CA GLU A 410 20.68 -7.66 1.99
C GLU A 410 20.65 -6.83 3.28
N LEU A 411 21.18 -7.37 4.36
CA LEU A 411 21.26 -6.74 5.69
C LEU A 411 22.70 -6.79 6.20
N PRO A 412 23.58 -5.91 5.73
CA PRO A 412 25.00 -6.00 6.06
C PRO A 412 25.35 -5.54 7.48
N LEU A 413 24.46 -4.79 8.16
CA LEU A 413 24.79 -4.18 9.46
C LEU A 413 24.39 -5.02 10.68
N PRO A 414 23.22 -5.70 10.75
CA PRO A 414 22.81 -6.43 11.94
C PRO A 414 23.82 -7.51 12.35
N GLU A 415 24.13 -7.55 13.66
CA GLU A 415 24.95 -8.63 14.26
C GLU A 415 24.08 -9.76 14.86
N LYS A 416 22.80 -9.52 15.05
CA LYS A 416 21.83 -10.44 15.65
C LYS A 416 20.49 -10.35 14.95
N LEU A 417 19.80 -11.48 14.79
CA LEU A 417 18.41 -11.55 14.35
C LEU A 417 17.54 -12.20 15.43
N GLU A 418 16.38 -11.62 15.68
CA GLU A 418 15.40 -12.21 16.58
C GLU A 418 14.65 -13.40 15.93
N GLY A 419 13.90 -14.15 16.73
CA GLY A 419 13.17 -15.33 16.23
C GLY A 419 12.14 -15.00 15.15
N SER A 420 11.91 -15.95 14.25
CA SER A 420 10.94 -15.85 13.14
C SER A 420 11.17 -14.66 12.19
N THR A 421 12.32 -14.05 12.16
CA THR A 421 12.59 -12.84 11.33
C THR A 421 12.19 -13.05 9.87
N PHE A 422 12.49 -14.21 9.28
CA PHE A 422 12.16 -14.58 7.89
C PHE A 422 11.16 -15.74 7.81
N ASP A 423 10.46 -16.10 8.89
CA ASP A 423 9.51 -17.22 8.88
C ASP A 423 8.55 -17.11 7.69
N SER A 424 8.49 -18.14 6.85
CA SER A 424 7.67 -18.19 5.63
C SER A 424 7.98 -17.12 4.58
N CYS A 425 9.15 -16.51 4.62
CA CYS A 425 9.61 -15.54 3.63
C CYS A 425 9.86 -16.22 2.27
N HIS A 426 9.53 -15.52 1.18
CA HIS A 426 9.69 -15.99 -0.20
C HIS A 426 11.00 -15.52 -0.86
N ALA A 427 12.00 -15.11 -0.09
CA ALA A 427 13.30 -14.71 -0.64
C ALA A 427 14.03 -15.91 -1.24
N GLU A 428 14.66 -15.68 -2.40
CA GLU A 428 15.56 -16.64 -3.05
C GLU A 428 17.01 -16.48 -2.56
N TYR A 429 17.39 -15.26 -2.18
CA TYR A 429 18.72 -14.92 -1.70
C TYR A 429 18.64 -14.04 -0.45
N ILE A 430 19.41 -14.38 0.58
CA ILE A 430 19.55 -13.60 1.82
C ILE A 430 21.04 -13.39 2.12
N ASP A 431 21.45 -12.13 2.26
CA ASP A 431 22.82 -11.72 2.61
C ASP A 431 22.86 -11.01 3.97
N ILE A 432 23.42 -11.67 4.96
CA ILE A 432 23.50 -11.23 6.37
C ILE A 432 24.92 -11.45 6.92
N PRO A 433 25.94 -10.83 6.31
CA PRO A 433 27.34 -11.21 6.52
C PRO A 433 27.82 -10.98 7.96
N ASN A 434 27.24 -10.05 8.71
CA ASN A 434 27.67 -9.71 10.07
C ASN A 434 26.89 -10.43 11.17
N VAL A 435 25.85 -11.15 10.82
CA VAL A 435 25.03 -11.86 11.82
C VAL A 435 25.84 -13.00 12.45
N LYS A 436 25.96 -12.97 13.78
CA LYS A 436 26.65 -13.98 14.61
C LYS A 436 25.66 -14.95 15.25
N ASN A 437 24.49 -14.45 15.60
CA ASN A 437 23.49 -15.21 16.34
C ASN A 437 22.07 -14.92 15.82
N PHE A 438 21.20 -15.92 15.84
CA PHE A 438 19.79 -15.73 15.54
C PHE A 438 18.89 -16.59 16.46
N GLY A 439 17.61 -16.15 16.57
CA GLY A 439 16.59 -16.83 17.37
C GLY A 439 15.97 -18.03 16.67
N SER A 440 15.04 -18.69 17.36
CA SER A 440 14.30 -19.83 16.82
C SER A 440 13.47 -19.45 15.58
N ARG A 441 13.28 -20.41 14.65
CA ARG A 441 12.44 -20.28 13.46
C ARG A 441 12.84 -19.12 12.52
N THR A 442 14.08 -18.63 12.59
CA THR A 442 14.51 -17.45 11.79
C THR A 442 14.26 -17.64 10.29
N PHE A 443 14.51 -18.84 9.75
CA PHE A 443 14.27 -19.21 8.33
C PHE A 443 13.23 -20.31 8.18
N TYR A 444 12.36 -20.50 9.16
CA TYR A 444 11.33 -21.53 9.12
C TYR A 444 10.42 -21.36 7.90
N GLN A 445 10.22 -22.45 7.12
CA GLN A 445 9.40 -22.48 5.90
C GLN A 445 9.82 -21.48 4.78
N CYS A 446 11.07 -21.07 4.73
CA CYS A 446 11.61 -20.32 3.58
C CYS A 446 11.78 -21.25 2.37
N LYS A 447 10.67 -21.68 1.78
CA LYS A 447 10.64 -22.77 0.78
C LYS A 447 11.34 -22.41 -0.54
N GLU A 448 11.47 -21.12 -0.85
CA GLU A 448 12.12 -20.60 -2.07
C GLU A 448 13.59 -20.22 -1.87
N LEU A 449 14.10 -20.20 -0.63
CA LEU A 449 15.46 -19.80 -0.30
C LEU A 449 16.46 -20.77 -0.92
N LYS A 450 17.29 -20.30 -1.85
CA LYS A 450 18.33 -21.06 -2.56
C LYS A 450 19.70 -20.84 -1.95
N HIS A 451 20.02 -19.58 -1.63
CA HIS A 451 21.33 -19.16 -1.15
C HIS A 451 21.20 -18.24 0.06
N ILE A 452 22.07 -18.50 1.04
CA ILE A 452 22.20 -17.64 2.22
C ILE A 452 23.68 -17.37 2.48
N ASN A 453 24.07 -16.10 2.60
CA ASN A 453 25.42 -15.67 2.98
C ASN A 453 25.43 -15.20 4.44
N MET A 454 26.08 -15.99 5.32
CA MET A 454 26.19 -15.69 6.76
C MET A 454 27.54 -16.19 7.33
N PRO A 455 28.68 -15.70 6.80
CA PRO A 455 29.99 -16.23 7.14
C PRO A 455 30.38 -16.04 8.60
N ASN A 456 29.80 -15.08 9.30
CA ASN A 456 30.10 -14.79 10.70
C ASN A 456 29.18 -15.49 11.70
N PHE A 457 28.24 -16.30 11.23
CA PHE A 457 27.35 -17.06 12.12
C PHE A 457 28.15 -17.99 13.02
N VAL A 458 27.86 -17.97 14.33
CA VAL A 458 28.51 -18.77 15.36
C VAL A 458 27.55 -19.81 15.93
N GLU A 459 26.43 -19.36 16.44
CA GLU A 459 25.42 -20.22 17.08
C GLU A 459 24.04 -19.55 17.15
N SER A 460 23.01 -20.33 17.40
CA SER A 460 21.69 -19.82 17.72
C SER A 460 21.52 -19.67 19.24
N TYR A 461 20.82 -18.63 19.68
CA TYR A 461 20.44 -18.43 21.06
C TYR A 461 19.01 -18.93 21.29
N ASN A 462 18.78 -19.68 22.31
CA ASN A 462 17.52 -20.37 22.67
C ASN A 462 17.53 -21.85 22.30
N THR A 463 17.77 -22.68 23.28
CA THR A 463 18.07 -24.11 23.09
C THR A 463 16.84 -25.02 22.94
N ASP A 464 15.60 -24.50 22.99
CA ASP A 464 14.41 -25.32 22.91
C ASP A 464 13.79 -25.28 21.49
N TYR A 465 13.98 -26.35 20.72
CA TYR A 465 13.35 -26.61 19.40
C TYR A 465 13.54 -25.50 18.36
N GLN A 466 14.72 -25.41 17.81
CA GLN A 466 15.13 -24.24 17.04
C GLN A 466 14.55 -24.16 15.62
N ASN A 467 14.13 -25.24 14.99
CA ASN A 467 13.45 -25.30 13.67
C ASN A 467 13.88 -24.21 12.68
N ILE A 468 15.20 -23.91 12.62
CA ILE A 468 15.74 -22.71 11.96
C ILE A 468 15.57 -22.82 10.45
N PHE A 469 15.98 -23.93 9.86
CA PHE A 469 15.88 -24.21 8.42
C PHE A 469 14.82 -25.28 8.10
N THR A 470 13.83 -25.44 8.95
CA THR A 470 12.75 -26.38 8.70
C THR A 470 11.99 -25.97 7.44
N ASP A 471 11.76 -26.91 6.52
CA ASP A 471 11.07 -26.74 5.24
C ASP A 471 11.76 -25.78 4.25
N CYS A 472 13.06 -25.52 4.37
CA CYS A 472 13.84 -24.76 3.37
C CYS A 472 14.23 -25.68 2.18
N PHE A 473 13.23 -26.17 1.44
CA PHE A 473 13.44 -27.22 0.42
C PHE A 473 14.34 -26.84 -0.74
N SER A 474 14.44 -25.55 -1.08
CA SER A 474 15.25 -25.04 -2.20
C SER A 474 16.69 -24.70 -1.84
N LEU A 475 17.07 -24.78 -0.55
CA LEU A 475 18.40 -24.42 -0.09
C LEU A 475 19.45 -25.38 -0.69
N GLU A 476 20.47 -24.82 -1.40
CA GLU A 476 21.44 -25.60 -2.16
C GLU A 476 22.77 -25.80 -1.42
N GLU A 477 23.19 -24.80 -0.61
CA GLU A 477 24.46 -24.83 0.10
C GLU A 477 24.39 -24.13 1.46
N LEU A 478 25.21 -24.58 2.40
CA LEU A 478 25.45 -23.94 3.69
C LEU A 478 26.96 -23.74 3.91
N TYR A 479 27.39 -22.48 3.86
CA TYR A 479 28.76 -22.08 4.14
C TYR A 479 28.83 -21.37 5.48
N LEU A 480 29.32 -22.09 6.51
CA LEU A 480 29.30 -21.70 7.92
C LEU A 480 30.69 -21.77 8.56
N PRO A 481 31.69 -20.99 8.10
CA PRO A 481 33.09 -21.16 8.49
C PRO A 481 33.36 -20.89 9.98
N ASN A 482 32.48 -20.18 10.65
CA ASN A 482 32.60 -19.81 12.07
C ASN A 482 31.60 -20.51 12.99
N ALA A 483 30.66 -21.30 12.45
CA ALA A 483 29.67 -22.00 13.26
C ALA A 483 30.33 -23.00 14.23
N VAL A 484 29.92 -22.94 15.49
CA VAL A 484 30.31 -23.89 16.54
C VAL A 484 29.20 -24.94 16.73
N ASN A 485 27.96 -24.52 16.64
CA ASN A 485 26.79 -25.36 16.73
C ASN A 485 26.00 -25.32 15.42
N LEU A 486 25.66 -26.47 14.82
CA LEU A 486 24.94 -26.53 13.56
C LEU A 486 23.43 -26.66 13.80
N PRO A 487 22.62 -25.79 13.18
CA PRO A 487 21.16 -25.85 13.32
C PRO A 487 20.55 -27.07 12.63
N ALA A 488 19.39 -27.51 13.08
CA ALA A 488 18.65 -28.60 12.46
C ALA A 488 18.07 -28.20 11.09
N ILE A 489 18.13 -29.11 10.12
CA ILE A 489 17.62 -28.96 8.75
C ILE A 489 16.70 -30.16 8.47
N PHE A 490 15.41 -30.01 8.68
CA PHE A 490 14.44 -31.10 8.50
C PHE A 490 13.04 -30.58 8.12
N PRO A 491 12.16 -31.40 7.50
CA PRO A 491 10.77 -31.05 7.24
C PRO A 491 9.90 -31.04 8.51
N SER A 492 8.83 -30.23 8.49
CA SER A 492 7.95 -30.01 9.65
C SER A 492 6.94 -31.14 9.91
N SER A 493 6.62 -31.97 8.91
CA SER A 493 5.61 -33.02 8.98
C SER A 493 6.04 -34.32 8.31
N GLU A 494 5.39 -35.42 8.68
CA GLU A 494 5.62 -36.72 8.05
C GLU A 494 5.21 -36.74 6.56
N GLU A 495 4.22 -35.97 6.15
CA GLU A 495 3.82 -35.83 4.74
C GLU A 495 4.92 -35.11 3.92
N GLU A 496 5.62 -34.15 4.52
CA GLU A 496 6.73 -33.43 3.90
C GLU A 496 8.06 -34.19 4.02
N ASN A 497 8.18 -35.20 4.87
CA ASN A 497 9.35 -36.10 4.95
C ASN A 497 9.66 -36.82 3.62
N SER A 498 8.69 -36.90 2.70
CA SER A 498 8.90 -37.41 1.34
C SER A 498 9.58 -36.41 0.40
N LYS A 499 9.63 -35.13 0.74
CA LYS A 499 10.31 -34.10 -0.04
C LYS A 499 11.80 -34.11 0.28
N THR A 500 12.60 -34.22 -0.77
CA THR A 500 14.05 -34.17 -0.66
C THR A 500 14.51 -32.71 -0.64
N MET A 501 15.32 -32.33 0.35
CA MET A 501 16.00 -31.05 0.38
C MET A 501 16.97 -30.93 -0.81
N SER A 502 17.08 -29.75 -1.40
CA SER A 502 18.01 -29.47 -2.52
C SER A 502 19.45 -29.32 -2.09
N LEU A 503 19.76 -29.41 -0.80
CA LEU A 503 21.07 -29.17 -0.21
C LEU A 503 22.12 -30.16 -0.73
N LYS A 504 23.21 -29.64 -1.29
CA LYS A 504 24.33 -30.38 -1.90
C LYS A 504 25.59 -30.31 -1.06
N PHE A 505 25.84 -29.15 -0.43
CA PHE A 505 27.14 -28.86 0.20
C PHE A 505 26.95 -28.23 1.58
N ILE A 506 27.75 -28.72 2.54
CA ILE A 506 27.84 -28.13 3.88
C ILE A 506 29.34 -27.94 4.20
N TYR A 507 29.74 -26.72 4.57
CA TYR A 507 31.08 -26.38 5.02
C TYR A 507 31.02 -25.71 6.37
N ALA A 508 31.48 -26.39 7.44
CA ALA A 508 31.53 -25.85 8.79
C ALA A 508 32.74 -26.39 9.58
N PRO A 509 33.93 -25.89 9.30
CA PRO A 509 35.18 -26.43 9.82
C PRO A 509 35.37 -26.31 11.33
N LYS A 510 34.65 -25.37 12.00
CA LYS A 510 34.75 -25.15 13.44
C LYS A 510 33.60 -25.80 14.21
N ALA A 511 32.64 -26.42 13.54
CA ALA A 511 31.51 -27.01 14.18
C ALA A 511 31.92 -28.18 15.08
N VAL A 512 31.54 -28.10 16.36
CA VAL A 512 31.78 -29.11 17.39
C VAL A 512 30.58 -29.99 17.59
N THR A 513 29.38 -29.40 17.52
CA THR A 513 28.10 -30.13 17.72
C THR A 513 27.10 -29.78 16.64
N SER A 514 26.10 -30.66 16.45
CA SER A 514 24.92 -30.35 15.66
C SER A 514 23.65 -30.70 16.43
N GLU A 515 22.57 -30.00 16.12
CA GLU A 515 21.25 -30.31 16.67
C GLU A 515 20.73 -31.66 16.16
N ARG A 516 19.73 -32.21 16.88
CA ARG A 516 19.06 -33.44 16.48
C ARG A 516 18.33 -33.22 15.15
N GLY A 517 18.59 -34.09 14.20
CA GLY A 517 17.97 -34.01 12.88
C GLY A 517 18.70 -33.10 11.88
N PHE A 518 19.94 -32.73 12.16
CA PHE A 518 20.75 -31.81 11.37
C PHE A 518 20.69 -32.01 9.84
N ILE A 519 20.74 -33.24 9.35
CA ILE A 519 20.73 -33.57 7.91
C ILE A 519 19.67 -34.62 7.53
N LEU A 520 18.55 -34.69 8.26
CA LEU A 520 17.44 -35.54 7.87
C LEU A 520 16.85 -35.08 6.54
N CYS A 521 16.53 -36.03 5.64
CA CYS A 521 15.94 -35.76 4.32
C CYS A 521 16.79 -34.98 3.31
N CYS A 522 18.12 -34.86 3.54
CA CYS A 522 19.07 -34.24 2.60
C CYS A 522 19.58 -35.27 1.57
N GLY A 523 18.70 -35.87 0.78
CA GLY A 523 19.03 -36.94 -0.17
C GLY A 523 19.89 -36.51 -1.37
N ASN A 524 20.07 -35.21 -1.60
CA ASN A 524 20.90 -34.64 -2.67
C ASN A 524 22.30 -34.23 -2.21
N LEU A 525 22.66 -34.52 -0.96
CA LEU A 525 23.95 -34.14 -0.39
C LEU A 525 25.10 -34.82 -1.14
N GLU A 526 26.05 -34.05 -1.60
CA GLU A 526 27.26 -34.51 -2.31
C GLU A 526 28.46 -34.59 -1.36
N TRP A 527 28.66 -33.56 -0.51
CA TRP A 527 29.72 -33.58 0.50
C TRP A 527 29.42 -32.69 1.72
N VAL A 528 30.03 -33.06 2.84
CA VAL A 528 29.92 -32.39 4.15
C VAL A 528 31.33 -32.30 4.74
N TYR A 529 31.79 -31.09 5.10
CA TYR A 529 33.11 -30.86 5.70
C TYR A 529 32.96 -30.38 7.15
N LEU A 530 33.20 -31.30 8.11
CA LEU A 530 33.06 -31.10 9.55
C LEU A 530 34.26 -31.70 10.32
N PRO A 531 35.51 -31.19 10.11
CA PRO A 531 36.70 -31.80 10.72
C PRO A 531 36.75 -31.72 12.25
N SER A 532 36.02 -30.78 12.87
CA SER A 532 36.05 -30.56 14.33
C SER A 532 34.84 -31.14 15.04
N ILE A 533 33.95 -31.87 14.35
CA ILE A 533 32.67 -32.33 14.93
C ILE A 533 32.88 -33.46 15.95
N GLU A 534 32.38 -33.27 17.15
CA GLU A 534 32.41 -34.26 18.24
C GLU A 534 31.09 -35.01 18.38
N TYR A 535 29.98 -34.33 18.05
CA TYR A 535 28.63 -34.90 18.17
C TYR A 535 27.74 -34.49 17.00
N ILE A 536 27.11 -35.48 16.35
CA ILE A 536 26.09 -35.28 15.31
C ILE A 536 24.75 -35.77 15.80
N GLY A 537 23.77 -34.90 15.88
CA GLY A 537 22.42 -35.14 16.37
C GLY A 537 21.52 -35.89 15.40
N GLY A 538 21.93 -37.07 14.95
CA GLY A 538 21.19 -37.96 14.05
C GLY A 538 21.67 -37.89 12.60
N LEU A 539 22.16 -39.04 12.10
CA LEU A 539 22.49 -39.25 10.70
C LEU A 539 21.33 -39.96 9.99
N PRO A 540 21.10 -39.70 8.70
CA PRO A 540 20.15 -40.46 7.91
C PRO A 540 20.56 -41.95 7.85
N THR A 541 19.61 -42.86 7.72
CA THR A 541 19.81 -44.32 7.73
C THR A 541 20.61 -44.83 6.53
N LYS A 542 20.78 -44.03 5.48
CA LYS A 542 21.66 -44.25 4.34
C LYS A 542 22.44 -42.99 4.07
N VAL A 543 23.76 -43.08 4.08
CA VAL A 543 24.68 -41.98 3.79
C VAL A 543 25.36 -42.25 2.45
N ASP A 544 24.97 -41.57 1.39
CA ASP A 544 25.55 -41.66 0.05
C ASP A 544 26.44 -40.43 -0.32
N PHE A 545 26.80 -39.61 0.69
CA PHE A 545 27.65 -38.44 0.50
C PHE A 545 29.06 -38.63 1.11
N LYS A 546 30.01 -37.80 0.68
CA LYS A 546 31.36 -37.79 1.25
C LYS A 546 31.39 -36.96 2.53
N LEU A 547 31.61 -37.63 3.66
CA LEU A 547 31.79 -36.99 4.96
C LEU A 547 33.27 -36.86 5.26
N TYR A 548 33.77 -35.63 5.44
CA TYR A 548 35.13 -35.30 5.80
C TYR A 548 35.15 -34.93 7.30
N LEU A 549 35.66 -35.84 8.12
CA LEU A 549 35.93 -35.65 9.54
C LEU A 549 37.46 -35.54 9.74
N SER A 550 37.91 -35.02 10.89
CA SER A 550 39.32 -35.17 11.29
C SER A 550 39.63 -36.64 11.54
N ASP A 551 40.89 -37.04 11.27
CA ASP A 551 41.44 -38.37 11.64
C ASP A 551 41.38 -38.57 13.15
#